data_104f261bcca6dec9c3dfb08b9228a559
#
_entry.id   104f261bcca6dec9c3dfb08b9228a559
#
_cell.length_a   1.000
_cell.length_b   1.000
_cell.length_c   1.000
_cell.angle_alpha   90.00
_cell.angle_beta   90.00
_cell.angle_gamma   90.00
#
_symmetry.space_group_name_H-M   'P 1'
#
loop_
_entity.id
_entity.type
_entity.pdbx_description
1 polymer ?
#
loop_
_entity_poly.entity_id
_entity_poly.type
_entity_poly.pdbx_seq_one_letter_code
_entity_poly.pdbx_strand_id
1 'polypeptide(L)'
;MHQPAFARSPALLVGIALLALAGCGGHPYQTARWDGRRGYDGNGDYGYNLDAPREAAVFEAQASQNYPAPGLPGDPWGPYVHEAAVRFSVPEAWIRGVMQQESGGRQTSADGSPITSSAGAMGLMQVMPGTYDLLRQRYALGSDPYDPHNNILAGTAYLKEMHARFGAPAFLAAYNAGPNRVDAYLNGSTMLPDETVNYVAAIGPRIGMAGSFGANAYGGGYGTEIAAAPLPDSADAAYAGGGMTWTDYLATRR
;
A
#
# COMPACT_ATOMS: atom_id res chain seq x y z
N MET A 1 -2.24 81.68 -12.72
CA MET A 1 -2.64 80.57 -13.57
C MET A 1 -1.39 79.91 -14.11
N HIS A 2 -0.79 78.99 -13.41
CA HIS A 2 0.34 78.19 -13.90
C HIS A 2 0.23 76.79 -13.31
N GLN A 3 0.01 75.82 -14.15
CA GLN A 3 0.18 74.42 -13.78
C GLN A 3 1.64 74.01 -13.86
N PRO A 4 2.18 73.25 -12.94
CA PRO A 4 3.43 72.56 -13.15
C PRO A 4 3.22 71.10 -13.52
N ALA A 5 4.16 70.66 -14.35
CA ALA A 5 4.26 69.38 -15.03
C ALA A 5 4.48 68.18 -14.07
N PHE A 6 3.85 67.06 -14.41
CA PHE A 6 4.13 65.78 -13.79
C PHE A 6 5.43 65.17 -14.27
N ALA A 7 6.39 64.98 -13.36
CA ALA A 7 7.61 64.20 -13.57
C ALA A 7 7.30 62.71 -13.39
N ARG A 8 7.58 61.92 -14.43
CA ARG A 8 7.54 60.43 -14.40
C ARG A 8 8.83 59.92 -13.79
N SER A 9 8.73 59.18 -12.69
CA SER A 9 9.83 58.39 -12.12
C SER A 9 9.89 57.01 -12.77
N PRO A 10 11.06 56.46 -13.08
CA PRO A 10 11.19 55.10 -13.61
C PRO A 10 11.11 54.08 -12.47
N ALA A 11 10.32 53.02 -12.70
CA ALA A 11 10.20 51.88 -11.83
C ALA A 11 11.49 51.05 -11.86
N LEU A 12 12.13 50.94 -10.71
CA LEU A 12 13.25 50.01 -10.48
C LEU A 12 12.71 48.61 -10.29
N LEU A 13 12.96 47.72 -11.26
CA LEU A 13 12.74 46.28 -11.14
C LEU A 13 13.84 45.69 -10.24
N VAL A 14 13.51 45.42 -8.99
CA VAL A 14 14.37 44.65 -8.09
C VAL A 14 14.05 43.15 -8.33
N GLY A 15 14.95 42.51 -9.05
CA GLY A 15 14.94 41.07 -9.19
C GLY A 15 15.31 40.39 -7.87
N ILE A 16 14.36 39.70 -7.25
CA ILE A 16 14.64 38.85 -6.10
C ILE A 16 15.11 37.51 -6.64
N ALA A 17 16.43 37.28 -6.55
CA ALA A 17 17.02 35.97 -6.76
C ALA A 17 16.71 35.11 -5.54
N LEU A 18 15.81 34.13 -5.68
CA LEU A 18 15.60 33.08 -4.70
C LEU A 18 16.78 32.10 -4.74
N LEU A 19 17.68 32.22 -3.79
CA LEU A 19 18.67 31.20 -3.48
C LEU A 19 17.96 30.04 -2.82
N ALA A 20 17.82 28.94 -3.56
CA ALA A 20 17.43 27.67 -3.01
C ALA A 20 18.57 27.13 -2.12
N LEU A 21 18.43 27.29 -0.82
CA LEU A 21 19.24 26.56 0.16
C LEU A 21 18.80 25.10 0.15
N ALA A 22 19.61 24.25 -0.45
CA ALA A 22 19.53 22.81 -0.31
C ALA A 22 19.85 22.44 1.14
N GLY A 23 18.83 22.36 1.98
CA GLY A 23 18.90 21.80 3.32
C GLY A 23 18.89 20.28 3.23
N CYS A 24 20.05 19.63 3.41
CA CYS A 24 20.15 18.20 3.71
C CYS A 24 19.54 17.95 5.10
N GLY A 25 18.25 17.71 5.15
CA GLY A 25 17.52 17.19 6.30
C GLY A 25 16.92 15.86 5.93
N GLY A 26 17.68 14.77 6.18
CA GLY A 26 17.15 13.41 5.99
C GLY A 26 15.97 13.17 6.91
N HIS A 27 14.78 13.07 6.36
CA HIS A 27 13.62 12.54 7.05
C HIS A 27 13.64 11.02 6.88
N PRO A 28 13.71 10.22 7.96
CA PRO A 28 13.84 8.77 7.88
C PRO A 28 12.57 8.03 7.45
N TYR A 29 11.50 8.73 7.11
CA TYR A 29 10.23 8.14 6.67
C TYR A 29 9.65 8.92 5.50
N GLN A 30 10.28 8.78 4.33
CA GLN A 30 9.54 9.04 3.11
C GLN A 30 8.60 7.85 2.94
N THR A 31 7.32 8.11 3.18
CA THR A 31 6.22 7.22 2.79
C THR A 31 6.47 6.76 1.35
N ALA A 32 6.41 5.46 1.15
CA ALA A 32 6.61 4.81 -0.12
C ALA A 32 5.92 5.57 -1.24
N ARG A 33 6.72 6.14 -2.13
CA ARG A 33 6.23 6.94 -3.24
C ARG A 33 5.86 5.99 -4.36
N TRP A 34 4.66 5.47 -4.32
CA TRP A 34 4.10 4.71 -5.42
C TRP A 34 4.18 5.52 -6.72
N ASP A 35 4.77 4.95 -7.78
CA ASP A 35 4.81 5.58 -9.10
C ASP A 35 3.48 5.44 -9.87
N GLY A 36 2.40 5.62 -9.18
CA GLY A 36 1.07 5.98 -9.64
C GLY A 36 0.42 5.21 -10.78
N ARG A 37 0.90 4.05 -11.18
CA ARG A 37 0.51 3.51 -12.47
C ARG A 37 -0.05 2.10 -12.47
N ARG A 38 -0.66 1.63 -11.35
CA ARG A 38 -1.14 0.25 -11.28
C ARG A 38 -2.57 0.15 -10.82
N GLY A 39 -3.43 -0.28 -11.72
CA GLY A 39 -4.79 -0.68 -11.51
C GLY A 39 -5.10 -1.95 -12.29
N TYR A 40 -6.32 -2.41 -12.18
CA TYR A 40 -6.84 -3.55 -12.92
C TYR A 40 -7.09 -3.17 -14.38
N ASP A 41 -6.63 -3.96 -15.33
CA ASP A 41 -6.75 -3.70 -16.77
C ASP A 41 -8.01 -4.27 -17.43
N GLY A 42 -8.96 -4.76 -16.66
CA GLY A 42 -10.18 -5.37 -17.17
C GLY A 42 -10.04 -6.81 -17.67
N ASN A 43 -8.81 -7.31 -17.83
CA ASN A 43 -8.54 -8.68 -18.28
C ASN A 43 -8.29 -9.68 -17.12
N GLY A 44 -8.52 -9.28 -15.88
CA GLY A 44 -8.26 -10.10 -14.71
C GLY A 44 -6.86 -9.93 -14.14
N ASP A 45 -6.09 -8.99 -14.65
CA ASP A 45 -4.73 -8.71 -14.22
C ASP A 45 -4.59 -7.32 -13.58
N TYR A 46 -3.66 -7.19 -12.63
CA TYR A 46 -3.36 -5.93 -11.95
C TYR A 46 -2.34 -5.14 -12.79
N GLY A 47 -2.85 -4.42 -13.83
CA GLY A 47 -2.05 -3.65 -14.77
C GLY A 47 -1.82 -2.18 -14.35
N TYR A 48 -1.20 -1.40 -15.24
CA TYR A 48 -1.01 0.03 -15.05
C TYR A 48 -2.31 0.79 -15.32
N ASN A 49 -2.83 1.53 -14.33
CA ASN A 49 -3.96 2.45 -14.51
C ASN A 49 -3.51 3.90 -14.36
N LEU A 50 -3.43 4.61 -15.48
CA LEU A 50 -3.07 6.04 -15.51
C LEU A 50 -4.19 6.94 -14.95
N ASP A 51 -5.41 6.41 -14.82
CA ASP A 51 -6.56 7.15 -14.32
C ASP A 51 -6.82 6.93 -12.82
N ALA A 52 -6.03 6.08 -12.15
CA ALA A 52 -6.23 5.78 -10.74
C ALA A 52 -6.35 7.00 -9.81
N PRO A 53 -5.57 8.09 -9.97
CA PRO A 53 -5.78 9.29 -9.16
C PRO A 53 -7.14 9.95 -9.40
N ARG A 54 -7.69 9.89 -10.62
CA ARG A 54 -9.03 10.41 -10.94
C ARG A 54 -10.12 9.53 -10.37
N GLU A 55 -9.94 8.22 -10.45
CA GLU A 55 -10.86 7.25 -9.84
C GLU A 55 -10.88 7.40 -8.33
N ALA A 56 -9.71 7.57 -7.69
CA ALA A 56 -9.61 7.83 -6.25
C ALA A 56 -10.34 9.13 -5.87
N ALA A 57 -10.21 10.21 -6.66
CA ALA A 57 -10.91 11.46 -6.43
C ALA A 57 -12.44 11.31 -6.52
N VAL A 58 -12.94 10.42 -7.38
CA VAL A 58 -14.39 10.11 -7.44
C VAL A 58 -14.85 9.42 -6.17
N PHE A 59 -14.09 8.45 -5.66
CA PHE A 59 -14.39 7.81 -4.38
C PHE A 59 -14.30 8.80 -3.22
N GLU A 60 -13.26 9.64 -3.18
CA GLU A 60 -13.06 10.65 -2.14
C GLU A 60 -14.22 11.64 -2.07
N ALA A 61 -14.74 12.08 -3.23
CA ALA A 61 -15.91 12.97 -3.30
C ALA A 61 -17.20 12.34 -2.74
N GLN A 62 -17.26 11.01 -2.67
CA GLN A 62 -18.41 10.24 -2.17
C GLN A 62 -18.14 9.67 -0.76
N ALA A 63 -16.91 9.81 -0.25
CA ALA A 63 -16.52 9.29 1.05
C ALA A 63 -17.27 9.97 2.18
N SER A 64 -17.57 9.22 3.24
CA SER A 64 -18.06 9.78 4.48
C SER A 64 -16.98 10.68 5.11
N GLN A 65 -17.41 11.73 5.78
CA GLN A 65 -16.51 12.60 6.56
C GLN A 65 -16.34 12.12 8.01
N ASN A 66 -17.02 11.05 8.40
CA ASN A 66 -17.02 10.57 9.78
C ASN A 66 -16.99 9.04 9.82
N TYR A 67 -15.85 8.51 10.22
CA TYR A 67 -15.62 7.08 10.45
C TYR A 67 -15.13 6.87 11.89
N PRO A 68 -16.03 6.67 12.85
CA PRO A 68 -15.62 6.47 14.23
C PRO A 68 -14.80 5.20 14.37
N ALA A 69 -13.69 5.30 15.10
CA ALA A 69 -12.87 4.14 15.39
C ALA A 69 -13.58 3.22 16.40
N PRO A 70 -13.70 1.91 16.12
CA PRO A 70 -14.41 0.97 17.01
C PRO A 70 -13.58 0.56 18.22
N GLY A 71 -12.27 0.76 18.18
CA GLY A 71 -11.32 0.31 19.19
C GLY A 71 -10.90 1.40 20.19
N LEU A 72 -10.02 1.02 21.09
CA LEU A 72 -9.45 1.93 22.09
C LEU A 72 -8.44 2.91 21.42
N PRO A 73 -8.14 4.06 22.06
CA PRO A 73 -7.20 5.04 21.50
C PRO A 73 -5.83 4.48 21.11
N GLY A 74 -5.34 3.45 21.82
CA GLY A 74 -4.07 2.79 21.53
C GLY A 74 -4.14 1.76 20.40
N ASP A 75 -5.34 1.32 20.02
CA ASP A 75 -5.60 0.37 18.92
C ASP A 75 -6.97 0.66 18.28
N PRO A 76 -7.12 1.80 17.60
CA PRO A 76 -8.41 2.27 17.11
C PRO A 76 -9.04 1.30 16.08
N TRP A 77 -8.23 0.59 15.33
CA TRP A 77 -8.67 -0.33 14.27
C TRP A 77 -8.65 -1.80 14.67
N GLY A 78 -8.27 -2.11 15.92
CA GLY A 78 -8.14 -3.48 16.43
C GLY A 78 -9.33 -4.39 16.11
N PRO A 79 -10.58 -3.99 16.38
CA PRO A 79 -11.74 -4.82 16.06
C PRO A 79 -11.86 -5.15 14.56
N TYR A 80 -11.58 -4.21 13.65
CA TYR A 80 -11.62 -4.46 12.21
C TYR A 80 -10.45 -5.32 11.73
N VAL A 81 -9.26 -5.14 12.32
CA VAL A 81 -8.11 -6.00 12.04
C VAL A 81 -8.41 -7.44 12.47
N HIS A 82 -8.99 -7.62 13.65
CA HIS A 82 -9.37 -8.95 14.13
C HIS A 82 -10.41 -9.62 13.22
N GLU A 83 -11.47 -8.91 12.83
CA GLU A 83 -12.48 -9.41 11.90
C GLU A 83 -11.86 -9.81 10.56
N ALA A 84 -11.01 -8.96 9.98
CA ALA A 84 -10.34 -9.22 8.73
C ALA A 84 -9.41 -10.44 8.82
N ALA A 85 -8.66 -10.57 9.91
CA ALA A 85 -7.79 -11.71 10.19
C ALA A 85 -8.56 -13.03 10.20
N VAL A 86 -9.67 -13.06 10.93
CA VAL A 86 -10.55 -14.24 11.00
C VAL A 86 -11.19 -14.54 9.64
N ARG A 87 -11.78 -13.51 9.00
CA ARG A 87 -12.52 -13.67 7.74
C ARG A 87 -11.66 -14.19 6.60
N PHE A 88 -10.43 -13.70 6.51
CA PHE A 88 -9.53 -14.05 5.41
C PHE A 88 -8.46 -15.06 5.78
N SER A 89 -8.41 -15.49 7.04
CA SER A 89 -7.37 -16.36 7.57
C SER A 89 -5.97 -15.79 7.32
N VAL A 90 -5.76 -14.51 7.68
CA VAL A 90 -4.48 -13.78 7.58
C VAL A 90 -4.03 -13.39 9.00
N PRO A 91 -2.78 -13.60 9.40
CA PRO A 91 -2.31 -13.19 10.71
C PRO A 91 -2.49 -11.68 10.94
N GLU A 92 -3.02 -11.27 12.10
CA GLU A 92 -3.16 -9.85 12.45
C GLU A 92 -1.84 -9.09 12.33
N ALA A 93 -0.72 -9.73 12.67
CA ALA A 93 0.61 -9.11 12.56
C ALA A 93 0.93 -8.67 11.12
N TRP A 94 0.48 -9.43 10.11
CA TRP A 94 0.68 -9.06 8.70
C TRP A 94 -0.15 -7.85 8.32
N ILE A 95 -1.42 -7.84 8.71
CA ILE A 95 -2.35 -6.73 8.47
C ILE A 95 -1.80 -5.45 9.12
N ARG A 96 -1.41 -5.54 10.38
CA ARG A 96 -0.86 -4.40 11.15
C ARG A 96 0.47 -3.92 10.58
N GLY A 97 1.36 -4.85 10.18
CA GLY A 97 2.65 -4.52 9.58
C GLY A 97 2.50 -3.75 8.27
N VAL A 98 1.61 -4.19 7.40
CA VAL A 98 1.29 -3.51 6.14
C VAL A 98 0.60 -2.18 6.41
N MET A 99 -0.47 -2.14 7.20
CA MET A 99 -1.19 -0.90 7.54
C MET A 99 -0.25 0.17 8.13
N GLN A 100 0.68 -0.23 9.00
CA GLN A 100 1.67 0.68 9.56
C GLN A 100 2.61 1.24 8.49
N GLN A 101 3.00 0.44 7.51
CA GLN A 101 3.87 0.86 6.42
C GLN A 101 3.15 1.75 5.41
N GLU A 102 1.88 1.48 5.13
CA GLU A 102 1.08 2.20 4.11
C GLU A 102 0.63 3.59 4.59
N SER A 103 0.07 3.67 5.78
CA SER A 103 -0.55 4.90 6.28
C SER A 103 -0.07 5.33 7.67
N GLY A 104 0.73 4.49 8.36
CA GLY A 104 1.01 4.64 9.78
C GLY A 104 -0.22 4.41 10.64
N GLY A 105 -1.24 3.71 10.14
CA GLY A 105 -2.53 3.52 10.80
C GLY A 105 -3.40 4.78 10.85
N ARG A 106 -3.06 5.81 10.09
CA ARG A 106 -3.81 7.09 10.02
C ARG A 106 -4.89 7.01 8.96
N GLN A 107 -6.06 7.51 9.32
CA GLN A 107 -7.22 7.59 8.43
C GLN A 107 -7.19 8.83 7.54
N THR A 108 -6.62 9.92 8.04
CA THR A 108 -6.60 11.21 7.37
C THR A 108 -5.20 11.77 7.24
N SER A 109 -5.01 12.60 6.24
CA SER A 109 -3.84 13.45 6.03
C SER A 109 -3.82 14.60 7.03
N ALA A 110 -2.76 15.43 7.03
CA ALA A 110 -2.60 16.53 7.96
C ALA A 110 -3.64 17.66 7.78
N ASP A 111 -4.23 17.77 6.59
CA ASP A 111 -5.30 18.72 6.26
C ASP A 111 -6.72 18.20 6.60
N GLY A 112 -6.82 16.98 7.14
CA GLY A 112 -8.08 16.34 7.51
C GLY A 112 -8.77 15.58 6.36
N SER A 113 -8.22 15.60 5.14
CA SER A 113 -8.75 14.83 4.02
C SER A 113 -8.49 13.32 4.22
N PRO A 114 -9.29 12.44 3.62
CA PRO A 114 -9.01 11.01 3.58
C PRO A 114 -7.61 10.75 2.98
N ILE A 115 -6.85 9.82 3.58
CA ILE A 115 -5.49 9.58 3.14
C ILE A 115 -5.48 8.93 1.75
N THR A 116 -4.92 9.66 0.77
CA THR A 116 -4.80 9.24 -0.63
C THR A 116 -3.37 9.53 -1.10
N SER A 117 -2.72 8.54 -1.73
CA SER A 117 -1.40 8.78 -2.32
C SER A 117 -1.51 9.57 -3.63
N SER A 118 -0.42 10.16 -4.08
CA SER A 118 -0.34 10.80 -5.41
C SER A 118 -0.64 9.84 -6.57
N ALA A 119 -0.55 8.55 -6.29
CA ALA A 119 -0.85 7.45 -7.19
C ALA A 119 -2.32 7.03 -7.19
N GLY A 120 -3.12 7.56 -6.28
CA GLY A 120 -4.50 7.17 -6.10
C GLY A 120 -4.70 5.96 -5.17
N ALA A 121 -3.70 5.52 -4.41
CA ALA A 121 -3.90 4.50 -3.39
C ALA A 121 -4.68 5.08 -2.21
N MET A 122 -5.69 4.36 -1.71
CA MET A 122 -6.73 4.87 -0.84
C MET A 122 -6.72 4.23 0.55
N GLY A 123 -6.88 5.05 1.57
CA GLY A 123 -7.19 4.66 2.95
C GLY A 123 -6.04 3.98 3.70
N LEU A 124 -6.39 3.34 4.80
CA LEU A 124 -5.45 2.75 5.78
C LEU A 124 -4.47 1.74 5.19
N MET A 125 -4.93 0.91 4.26
CA MET A 125 -4.16 -0.14 3.61
C MET A 125 -3.71 0.24 2.20
N GLN A 126 -3.91 1.49 1.77
CA GLN A 126 -3.51 2.05 0.48
C GLN A 126 -3.87 1.15 -0.71
N VAL A 127 -5.16 0.80 -0.79
CA VAL A 127 -5.69 -0.04 -1.87
C VAL A 127 -5.98 0.80 -3.11
N MET A 128 -5.50 0.37 -4.27
CA MET A 128 -5.76 1.05 -5.55
C MET A 128 -7.23 0.93 -5.96
N PRO A 129 -7.83 1.95 -6.62
CA PRO A 129 -9.25 1.97 -6.99
C PRO A 129 -9.72 0.72 -7.72
N GLY A 130 -9.06 0.33 -8.81
CA GLY A 130 -9.44 -0.86 -9.57
C GLY A 130 -9.29 -2.15 -8.76
N THR A 131 -8.27 -2.24 -7.89
CA THR A 131 -8.11 -3.36 -6.96
C THR A 131 -9.26 -3.41 -5.96
N TYR A 132 -9.64 -2.26 -5.40
CA TYR A 132 -10.77 -2.17 -4.48
C TYR A 132 -12.08 -2.63 -5.14
N ASP A 133 -12.36 -2.16 -6.35
CA ASP A 133 -13.56 -2.52 -7.08
C ASP A 133 -13.67 -4.02 -7.35
N LEU A 134 -12.58 -4.68 -7.66
CA LEU A 134 -12.54 -6.14 -7.80
C LEU A 134 -12.81 -6.86 -6.48
N LEU A 135 -12.09 -6.44 -5.42
CA LEU A 135 -12.18 -7.09 -4.13
C LEU A 135 -13.55 -6.88 -3.50
N ARG A 136 -14.14 -5.68 -3.61
CA ARG A 136 -15.49 -5.45 -3.08
C ARG A 136 -16.55 -6.30 -3.76
N GLN A 137 -16.44 -6.51 -5.06
CA GLN A 137 -17.36 -7.40 -5.79
C GLN A 137 -17.15 -8.87 -5.39
N ARG A 138 -15.89 -9.32 -5.31
CA ARG A 138 -15.53 -10.71 -4.99
C ARG A 138 -15.87 -11.10 -3.57
N TYR A 139 -15.69 -10.18 -2.64
CA TYR A 139 -15.83 -10.45 -1.20
C TYR A 139 -17.03 -9.74 -0.56
N ALA A 140 -17.91 -9.15 -1.36
CA ALA A 140 -19.11 -8.43 -0.89
C ALA A 140 -18.75 -7.35 0.16
N LEU A 141 -17.79 -6.46 -0.16
CA LEU A 141 -17.43 -5.33 0.68
C LEU A 141 -18.31 -4.12 0.35
N GLY A 142 -18.28 -3.09 1.21
CA GLY A 142 -19.00 -1.86 0.98
C GLY A 142 -18.48 -1.07 -0.23
N SER A 143 -19.18 0.00 -0.60
CA SER A 143 -18.84 0.83 -1.77
C SER A 143 -17.80 1.91 -1.49
N ASP A 144 -17.53 2.20 -0.22
CA ASP A 144 -16.63 3.27 0.21
C ASP A 144 -15.25 2.70 0.60
N PRO A 145 -14.20 2.94 -0.23
CA PRO A 145 -12.83 2.50 0.05
C PRO A 145 -12.14 3.29 1.16
N TYR A 146 -12.71 4.42 1.58
CA TYR A 146 -12.18 5.22 2.69
C TYR A 146 -12.77 4.85 4.04
N ASP A 147 -13.85 4.09 4.07
CA ASP A 147 -14.34 3.46 5.30
C ASP A 147 -13.27 2.50 5.85
N PRO A 148 -12.75 2.73 7.06
CA PRO A 148 -11.71 1.90 7.66
C PRO A 148 -12.03 0.41 7.67
N HIS A 149 -13.28 0.03 7.95
CA HIS A 149 -13.70 -1.37 7.93
C HIS A 149 -13.55 -1.98 6.54
N ASN A 150 -14.12 -1.33 5.53
CA ASN A 150 -14.04 -1.82 4.15
C ASN A 150 -12.61 -1.83 3.61
N ASN A 151 -11.81 -0.82 3.94
CA ASN A 151 -10.43 -0.70 3.49
C ASN A 151 -9.54 -1.80 4.08
N ILE A 152 -9.65 -2.06 5.38
CA ILE A 152 -8.91 -3.12 6.06
C ILE A 152 -9.31 -4.49 5.50
N LEU A 153 -10.61 -4.74 5.28
CA LEU A 153 -11.06 -5.97 4.65
C LEU A 153 -10.49 -6.15 3.24
N ALA A 154 -10.53 -5.09 2.41
CA ALA A 154 -9.98 -5.13 1.05
C ALA A 154 -8.47 -5.38 1.05
N GLY A 155 -7.70 -4.62 1.83
CA GLY A 155 -6.26 -4.80 1.93
C GLY A 155 -5.87 -6.19 2.44
N THR A 156 -6.63 -6.73 3.40
CA THR A 156 -6.40 -8.09 3.92
C THR A 156 -6.74 -9.16 2.88
N ALA A 157 -7.82 -8.98 2.13
CA ALA A 157 -8.15 -9.87 1.02
C ALA A 157 -7.04 -9.87 -0.05
N TYR A 158 -6.49 -8.69 -0.37
CA TYR A 158 -5.37 -8.56 -1.29
C TYR A 158 -4.10 -9.24 -0.76
N LEU A 159 -3.77 -9.07 0.52
CA LEU A 159 -2.67 -9.81 1.16
C LEU A 159 -2.82 -11.31 1.01
N LYS A 160 -4.03 -11.84 1.27
CA LYS A 160 -4.35 -13.25 1.08
C LYS A 160 -4.10 -13.71 -0.35
N GLU A 161 -4.58 -12.96 -1.35
CA GLU A 161 -4.41 -13.32 -2.77
C GLU A 161 -2.93 -13.29 -3.19
N MET A 162 -2.19 -12.27 -2.75
CA MET A 162 -0.76 -12.17 -3.04
C MET A 162 0.03 -13.29 -2.38
N HIS A 163 -0.29 -13.63 -1.12
CA HIS A 163 0.34 -14.75 -0.43
C HIS A 163 0.03 -16.10 -1.10
N ALA A 164 -1.21 -16.32 -1.51
CA ALA A 164 -1.58 -17.54 -2.22
C ALA A 164 -0.84 -17.71 -3.56
N ARG A 165 -0.50 -16.60 -4.23
CA ARG A 165 0.18 -16.62 -5.53
C ARG A 165 1.69 -16.73 -5.42
N PHE A 166 2.31 -16.01 -4.47
CA PHE A 166 3.75 -15.81 -4.43
C PHE A 166 4.44 -16.41 -3.21
N GLY A 167 3.68 -16.73 -2.14
CA GLY A 167 4.28 -17.15 -0.88
C GLY A 167 5.03 -16.04 -0.16
N ALA A 168 5.66 -16.37 0.97
CA ALA A 168 6.48 -15.45 1.75
C ALA A 168 7.94 -15.52 1.29
N PRO A 169 8.68 -14.39 1.27
CA PRO A 169 8.24 -13.03 1.55
C PRO A 169 7.73 -12.28 0.30
N ALA A 170 7.66 -12.94 -0.86
CA ALA A 170 7.37 -12.33 -2.16
C ALA A 170 5.96 -11.69 -2.20
N PHE A 171 5.02 -12.14 -1.37
CA PHE A 171 3.69 -11.54 -1.29
C PHE A 171 3.73 -10.06 -0.85
N LEU A 172 4.68 -9.67 0.02
CA LEU A 172 4.87 -8.27 0.40
C LEU A 172 5.34 -7.43 -0.79
N ALA A 173 6.27 -7.98 -1.60
CA ALA A 173 6.69 -7.34 -2.83
C ALA A 173 5.54 -7.19 -3.81
N ALA A 174 4.68 -8.22 -3.92
CA ALA A 174 3.52 -8.20 -4.80
C ALA A 174 2.43 -7.23 -4.31
N TYR A 175 2.25 -7.09 -3.00
CA TYR A 175 1.38 -6.08 -2.43
C TYR A 175 1.81 -4.67 -2.81
N ASN A 176 3.09 -4.35 -2.62
CA ASN A 176 3.64 -3.03 -2.91
C ASN A 176 3.84 -2.79 -4.41
N ALA A 177 4.55 -3.68 -5.12
CA ALA A 177 4.92 -3.46 -6.51
C ALA A 177 3.90 -3.95 -7.54
N GLY A 178 2.89 -4.71 -7.09
CA GLY A 178 1.92 -5.39 -7.94
C GLY A 178 2.43 -6.74 -8.45
N PRO A 179 1.49 -7.71 -8.69
CA PRO A 179 1.82 -9.08 -9.05
C PRO A 179 2.61 -9.20 -10.35
N ASN A 180 2.28 -8.42 -11.38
CA ASN A 180 2.97 -8.51 -12.68
C ASN A 180 4.45 -8.15 -12.60
N ARG A 181 4.81 -7.20 -11.72
CA ARG A 181 6.21 -6.85 -11.51
C ARG A 181 6.96 -7.96 -10.77
N VAL A 182 6.31 -8.61 -9.82
CA VAL A 182 6.92 -9.76 -9.13
C VAL A 182 7.07 -10.94 -10.09
N ASP A 183 6.08 -11.22 -10.95
CA ASP A 183 6.24 -12.23 -12.00
C ASP A 183 7.41 -11.92 -12.94
N ALA A 184 7.51 -10.67 -13.40
CA ALA A 184 8.61 -10.24 -14.25
C ALA A 184 9.99 -10.31 -13.55
N TYR A 185 10.03 -10.07 -12.25
CA TYR A 185 11.23 -10.26 -11.44
C TYR A 185 11.60 -11.75 -11.31
N LEU A 186 10.61 -12.59 -10.97
CA LEU A 186 10.83 -14.03 -10.78
C LEU A 186 11.27 -14.75 -12.07
N ASN A 187 10.82 -14.27 -13.23
CA ASN A 187 11.27 -14.80 -14.53
C ASN A 187 12.53 -14.12 -15.08
N GLY A 188 13.15 -13.22 -14.32
CA GLY A 188 14.42 -12.56 -14.69
C GLY A 188 14.26 -11.41 -15.69
N SER A 189 13.05 -10.97 -16.02
CA SER A 189 12.79 -9.91 -17.01
C SER A 189 13.00 -8.49 -16.47
N THR A 190 12.98 -8.31 -15.15
CA THR A 190 13.16 -6.99 -14.52
C THR A 190 13.71 -7.11 -13.10
N MET A 191 14.17 -5.98 -12.56
CA MET A 191 14.52 -5.86 -11.14
C MET A 191 13.34 -5.28 -10.36
N LEU A 192 13.24 -5.61 -9.08
CA LEU A 192 12.32 -4.91 -8.19
C LEU A 192 12.84 -3.49 -7.92
N PRO A 193 11.94 -2.49 -7.80
CA PRO A 193 12.32 -1.17 -7.35
C PRO A 193 12.94 -1.19 -5.95
N ASP A 194 13.91 -0.32 -5.67
CA ASP A 194 14.51 -0.18 -4.34
C ASP A 194 13.46 0.07 -3.26
N GLU A 195 12.43 0.82 -3.59
CA GLU A 195 11.27 1.04 -2.73
C GLU A 195 10.62 -0.27 -2.29
N THR A 196 10.40 -1.19 -3.22
CA THR A 196 9.79 -2.48 -2.93
C THR A 196 10.71 -3.37 -2.09
N VAL A 197 12.01 -3.37 -2.38
CA VAL A 197 13.01 -4.08 -1.57
C VAL A 197 13.01 -3.56 -0.14
N ASN A 198 13.01 -2.23 0.02
CA ASN A 198 12.96 -1.57 1.33
C ASN A 198 11.62 -1.83 2.06
N TYR A 199 10.51 -1.90 1.33
CA TYR A 199 9.20 -2.23 1.87
C TYR A 199 9.21 -3.63 2.52
N VAL A 200 9.71 -4.63 1.80
CA VAL A 200 9.82 -5.99 2.32
C VAL A 200 10.76 -6.06 3.51
N ALA A 201 11.91 -5.39 3.44
CA ALA A 201 12.90 -5.33 4.52
C ALA A 201 12.35 -4.66 5.80
N ALA A 202 11.47 -3.67 5.64
CA ALA A 202 10.86 -2.98 6.77
C ALA A 202 9.78 -3.81 7.46
N ILE A 203 8.99 -4.56 6.71
CA ILE A 203 7.85 -5.32 7.25
C ILE A 203 8.26 -6.72 7.70
N GLY A 204 9.04 -7.44 6.89
CA GLY A 204 9.36 -8.85 7.11
C GLY A 204 9.76 -9.19 8.54
N PRO A 205 10.76 -8.52 9.14
CA PRO A 205 11.18 -8.80 10.53
C PRO A 205 10.07 -8.55 11.57
N ARG A 206 9.20 -7.56 11.33
CA ARG A 206 8.11 -7.21 12.26
C ARG A 206 6.99 -8.24 12.30
N ILE A 207 6.85 -9.02 11.23
CA ILE A 207 5.81 -10.04 11.11
C ILE A 207 6.35 -11.47 11.22
N GLY A 208 7.57 -11.61 11.76
CA GLY A 208 8.19 -12.90 12.03
C GLY A 208 8.82 -13.60 10.82
N MET A 209 9.02 -12.90 9.71
CA MET A 209 9.71 -13.44 8.54
C MET A 209 11.20 -13.18 8.66
N ALA A 210 11.97 -14.20 9.04
CA ALA A 210 13.42 -14.16 9.01
C ALA A 210 13.90 -14.47 7.57
N GLY A 211 14.47 -13.46 6.90
CA GLY A 211 15.07 -13.65 5.57
C GLY A 211 15.25 -12.30 4.88
N SER A 212 16.44 -12.05 4.35
CA SER A 212 16.72 -10.88 3.55
C SER A 212 16.19 -11.08 2.13
N PHE A 213 15.06 -10.48 1.82
CA PHE A 213 14.66 -10.28 0.44
C PHE A 213 15.60 -9.23 -0.15
N GLY A 214 16.42 -9.61 -1.12
CA GLY A 214 17.25 -8.67 -1.85
C GLY A 214 18.70 -8.48 -1.38
N ALA A 215 19.20 -9.09 -0.31
CA ALA A 215 20.63 -9.01 0.02
C ALA A 215 21.53 -9.64 -1.07
N ASN A 216 20.99 -10.52 -1.90
CA ASN A 216 21.67 -11.11 -3.06
C ASN A 216 21.31 -10.44 -4.40
N ALA A 217 20.44 -9.44 -4.43
CA ALA A 217 20.04 -8.79 -5.68
C ALA A 217 21.16 -7.91 -6.29
N TYR A 218 22.15 -7.53 -5.49
CA TYR A 218 23.32 -6.75 -5.94
C TYR A 218 24.56 -7.58 -6.20
N GLY A 219 24.55 -8.87 -5.88
CA GLY A 219 25.67 -9.77 -6.07
C GLY A 219 25.27 -10.94 -6.97
N GLY A 220 25.34 -10.78 -8.26
CA GLY A 220 25.50 -11.71 -9.38
C GLY A 220 25.16 -13.20 -9.23
N GLY A 221 24.18 -13.58 -8.44
CA GLY A 221 23.69 -14.94 -8.32
C GLY A 221 22.16 -14.92 -8.26
N TYR A 222 21.53 -15.43 -9.29
CA TYR A 222 20.10 -15.73 -9.30
C TYR A 222 19.82 -16.82 -8.25
N GLY A 223 19.79 -16.42 -6.98
CA GLY A 223 19.43 -17.31 -5.88
C GLY A 223 17.98 -17.69 -5.97
N THR A 224 17.72 -18.90 -6.38
CA THR A 224 16.43 -19.61 -6.37
C THR A 224 15.84 -19.78 -4.96
N GLU A 225 16.29 -19.05 -3.96
CA GLU A 225 15.84 -19.11 -2.57
C GLU A 225 14.65 -18.19 -2.25
N ILE A 226 13.88 -17.76 -3.25
CA ILE A 226 12.47 -17.33 -3.04
C ILE A 226 11.58 -18.58 -3.14
N ALA A 227 12.11 -19.76 -2.95
CA ALA A 227 11.29 -20.94 -2.73
C ALA A 227 10.51 -20.70 -1.44
N ALA A 228 9.18 -20.72 -1.55
CA ALA A 228 8.24 -20.59 -0.46
C ALA A 228 8.79 -21.28 0.80
N ALA A 229 9.32 -20.50 1.74
CA ALA A 229 9.55 -21.04 3.06
C ALA A 229 8.17 -21.49 3.56
N PRO A 230 7.99 -22.75 3.97
CA PRO A 230 6.73 -23.15 4.58
C PRO A 230 6.43 -22.20 5.72
N LEU A 231 5.16 -21.84 5.89
CA LEU A 231 4.72 -21.08 7.05
C LEU A 231 5.30 -21.75 8.30
N PRO A 232 5.86 -20.99 9.26
CA PRO A 232 6.30 -21.61 10.50
C PRO A 232 5.11 -22.34 11.12
N ASP A 233 5.32 -23.55 11.65
CA ASP A 233 4.28 -24.41 12.27
C ASP A 233 3.39 -23.67 13.28
N SER A 234 3.87 -22.54 13.83
CA SER A 234 3.11 -21.65 14.71
C SER A 234 2.00 -20.86 14.00
N ALA A 235 2.05 -20.68 12.67
CA ALA A 235 0.96 -20.05 11.92
C ALA A 235 -0.18 -21.03 11.72
N ASP A 236 0.10 -22.31 11.45
CA ASP A 236 -0.90 -23.38 11.39
C ASP A 236 -1.57 -23.61 12.75
N ALA A 237 -0.84 -23.45 13.86
CA ALA A 237 -1.39 -23.54 15.19
C ALA A 237 -2.37 -22.39 15.55
N ALA A 238 -2.17 -21.19 14.99
CA ALA A 238 -3.10 -20.07 15.16
C ALA A 238 -4.38 -20.24 14.34
N TYR A 239 -4.38 -21.12 13.33
CA TYR A 239 -5.52 -21.43 12.46
C TYR A 239 -6.33 -22.65 12.88
N ALA A 240 -5.96 -23.37 13.94
CA ALA A 240 -6.64 -24.59 14.42
C ALA A 240 -8.07 -24.36 14.96
N GLY A 241 -8.64 -23.19 14.81
CA GLY A 241 -10.04 -22.85 15.12
C GLY A 241 -11.03 -23.10 13.97
N GLY A 242 -10.99 -24.27 13.31
CA GLY A 242 -12.12 -24.79 12.52
C GLY A 242 -12.34 -24.20 11.12
N GLY A 243 -11.39 -23.45 10.56
CA GLY A 243 -11.41 -22.96 9.19
C GLY A 243 -10.52 -23.78 8.26
N MET A 244 -10.84 -23.81 6.98
CA MET A 244 -10.04 -24.44 5.93
C MET A 244 -8.58 -23.97 6.00
N THR A 245 -7.62 -24.89 6.10
CA THR A 245 -6.20 -24.52 6.09
C THR A 245 -5.75 -23.99 4.72
N TRP A 246 -4.63 -23.26 4.68
CA TRP A 246 -4.04 -22.82 3.40
C TRP A 246 -3.76 -24.01 2.44
N THR A 247 -3.37 -25.16 2.99
CA THR A 247 -3.15 -26.40 2.26
C THR A 247 -4.44 -26.91 1.63
N ASP A 248 -5.56 -26.83 2.35
CA ASP A 248 -6.88 -27.22 1.84
C ASP A 248 -7.37 -26.28 0.74
N TYR A 249 -7.12 -24.97 0.88
CA TYR A 249 -7.44 -23.99 -0.16
C TYR A 249 -6.64 -24.21 -1.45
N LEU A 250 -5.35 -24.53 -1.35
CA LEU A 250 -4.52 -24.83 -2.52
C LEU A 250 -4.88 -26.16 -3.18
N ALA A 251 -5.36 -27.15 -2.41
CA ALA A 251 -5.80 -28.45 -2.93
C ALA A 251 -7.09 -28.36 -3.76
N THR A 252 -7.96 -27.37 -3.49
CA THR A 252 -9.22 -27.16 -4.22
C THR A 252 -9.08 -26.45 -5.57
N ARG A 253 -7.87 -26.01 -5.93
CA ARG A 253 -7.58 -25.26 -7.19
C ARG A 253 -6.77 -26.06 -8.22
N ARG A 254 -6.65 -27.38 -8.07
CA ARG A 254 -6.07 -28.26 -9.10
C ARG A 254 -7.13 -28.86 -9.99
#